data_1dc196d75ef0e4c17d797e5eff610312
#
_entry.id   1dc196d75ef0e4c17d797e5eff610312
#
_cell.length_a   1.000
_cell.length_b   1.000
_cell.length_c   1.000
_cell.angle_alpha   90.00
_cell.angle_beta   90.00
_cell.angle_gamma   90.00
#
_symmetry.space_group_name_H-M   'P 1'
#
loop_
_entity.id
_entity.type
_entity.pdbx_description
1 polymer ?
#
loop_
_entity_poly.entity_id
_entity_poly.type
_entity_poly.pdbx_seq_one_letter_code
_entity_poly.pdbx_strand_id
1 'polypeptide(L)'
;MATGQWLVTDDTRWWFDSGAVSLDFAHALLQSAEALGAWLSERFDRVAGGASDRDLADAAELRAAIVRLAQAQVDGSAVEADDVDTVNLFAATPDIPPAIDGGNRQAGRSSVRTGQALSSIARDAVHLLSQGEGRIRSCDADDCRFVFYDESRTNNRRWCSMQRCGNRAKVRAFRAKEKS
;
A
#
# COMPACT_ATOMS: atom_id res chain seq x y z
N MET A 1 1.07 11.75 3.68
CA MET A 1 0.03 11.11 2.85
C MET A 1 -0.92 10.36 3.79
N ALA A 2 -2.22 10.35 3.50
CA ALA A 2 -3.17 9.57 4.32
C ALA A 2 -3.04 8.09 3.98
N THR A 3 -2.98 7.24 5.02
CA THR A 3 -3.02 5.79 4.91
C THR A 3 -4.44 5.26 5.13
N GLY A 4 -4.67 4.03 4.73
CA GLY A 4 -5.93 3.33 4.88
C GLY A 4 -6.86 3.43 3.68
N GLN A 5 -7.67 2.40 3.52
CA GLN A 5 -8.63 2.26 2.42
C GLN A 5 -9.76 1.31 2.77
N TRP A 6 -10.89 1.52 2.12
CA TRP A 6 -11.98 0.55 2.19
C TRP A 6 -11.75 -0.57 1.18
N LEU A 7 -11.76 -1.80 1.67
CA LEU A 7 -11.70 -3.00 0.84
C LEU A 7 -13.03 -3.76 0.93
N VAL A 8 -13.37 -4.46 -0.15
CA VAL A 8 -14.49 -5.39 -0.21
C VAL A 8 -13.94 -6.78 -0.49
N THR A 9 -14.19 -7.72 0.40
CA THR A 9 -13.83 -9.12 0.23
C THR A 9 -14.95 -9.98 0.81
N ASP A 10 -15.35 -11.02 0.10
CA ASP A 10 -16.45 -11.92 0.51
C ASP A 10 -17.73 -11.11 0.83
N ASP A 11 -18.11 -10.16 -0.02
CA ASP A 11 -19.24 -9.24 0.11
C ASP A 11 -19.24 -8.38 1.39
N THR A 12 -18.11 -8.34 2.11
CA THR A 12 -17.97 -7.55 3.33
C THR A 12 -17.03 -6.37 3.08
N ARG A 13 -17.51 -5.16 3.39
CA ARG A 13 -16.70 -3.95 3.39
C ARG A 13 -16.01 -3.78 4.74
N TRP A 14 -14.71 -3.53 4.72
CA TRP A 14 -13.89 -3.36 5.92
C TRP A 14 -12.76 -2.36 5.69
N TRP A 15 -12.33 -1.74 6.77
CA TRP A 15 -11.22 -0.78 6.72
C TRP A 15 -9.88 -1.52 6.84
N PHE A 16 -9.00 -1.25 5.89
CA PHE A 16 -7.61 -1.68 5.89
C PHE A 16 -6.71 -0.47 5.96
N ASP A 17 -5.84 -0.42 6.95
CA ASP A 17 -4.77 0.55 7.09
C ASP A 17 -3.47 -0.23 7.26
N SER A 18 -2.62 -0.17 6.25
CA SER A 18 -1.34 -0.88 6.28
C SER A 18 -0.24 -0.14 7.03
N GLY A 19 -0.46 1.11 7.42
CA GLY A 19 0.57 1.96 8.02
C GLY A 19 1.56 2.58 7.03
N ALA A 20 1.42 2.30 5.71
CA ALA A 20 2.25 2.89 4.66
C ALA A 20 1.46 2.99 3.35
N VAL A 21 1.62 4.10 2.62
CA VAL A 21 0.88 4.31 1.36
C VAL A 21 1.25 3.29 0.29
N SER A 22 2.51 2.86 0.25
CA SER A 22 2.99 1.83 -0.67
C SER A 22 2.36 0.46 -0.40
N LEU A 23 2.16 0.09 0.86
CA LEU A 23 1.48 -1.16 1.21
C LEU A 23 -0.04 -1.07 1.02
N ASP A 24 -0.66 0.08 1.26
CA ASP A 24 -2.06 0.30 0.88
C ASP A 24 -2.25 0.14 -0.63
N PHE A 25 -1.35 0.75 -1.42
CA PHE A 25 -1.34 0.61 -2.87
C PHE A 25 -1.13 -0.85 -3.31
N ALA A 26 -0.22 -1.56 -2.67
CA ALA A 26 0.05 -2.97 -2.95
C ALA A 26 -1.21 -3.85 -2.80
N HIS A 27 -2.11 -3.49 -1.90
CA HIS A 27 -3.36 -4.22 -1.64
C HIS A 27 -4.62 -3.56 -2.23
N ALA A 28 -4.48 -2.47 -2.97
CA ALA A 28 -5.60 -1.78 -3.59
C ALA A 28 -6.26 -2.61 -4.70
N LEU A 29 -7.59 -2.55 -4.79
CA LEU A 29 -8.37 -3.21 -5.85
C LEU A 29 -8.49 -2.29 -7.07
N LEU A 30 -7.46 -2.28 -7.91
CA LEU A 30 -7.36 -1.44 -9.10
C LEU A 30 -7.74 -2.26 -10.34
N GLN A 31 -9.02 -2.31 -10.66
CA GLN A 31 -9.56 -3.11 -11.77
C GLN A 31 -9.69 -2.33 -13.09
N SER A 32 -9.52 -1.01 -13.05
CA SER A 32 -9.60 -0.14 -14.23
C SER A 32 -8.74 1.10 -14.05
N ALA A 33 -8.44 1.79 -15.15
CA ALA A 33 -7.75 3.07 -15.13
C ALA A 33 -8.51 4.13 -14.31
N GLU A 34 -9.85 4.11 -14.38
CA GLU A 34 -10.71 4.98 -13.58
C GLU A 34 -10.55 4.70 -12.07
N ALA A 35 -10.55 3.41 -11.66
CA ALA A 35 -10.33 3.01 -10.27
C ALA A 35 -8.94 3.44 -9.77
N LEU A 36 -7.91 3.34 -10.61
CA LEU A 36 -6.58 3.84 -10.30
C LEU A 36 -6.61 5.37 -10.10
N GLY A 37 -7.20 6.11 -11.02
CA GLY A 37 -7.32 7.57 -10.93
C GLY A 37 -8.06 8.01 -9.66
N ALA A 38 -9.17 7.36 -9.32
CA ALA A 38 -9.94 7.62 -8.11
C ALA A 38 -9.09 7.35 -6.84
N TRP A 39 -8.41 6.19 -6.78
CA TRP A 39 -7.56 5.82 -5.65
C TRP A 39 -6.42 6.83 -5.42
N LEU A 40 -5.78 7.29 -6.50
CA LEU A 40 -4.72 8.30 -6.43
C LEU A 40 -5.25 9.66 -5.99
N SER A 41 -6.42 10.07 -6.49
CA SER A 41 -7.03 11.37 -6.15
C SER A 41 -7.45 11.48 -4.69
N GLU A 42 -7.75 10.35 -4.03
CA GLU A 42 -8.02 10.32 -2.60
C GLU A 42 -6.79 10.57 -1.72
N ARG A 43 -5.59 10.36 -2.26
CA ARG A 43 -4.31 10.36 -1.49
C ARG A 43 -3.35 11.45 -1.89
N PHE A 44 -3.44 11.92 -3.10
CA PHE A 44 -2.57 12.94 -3.64
C PHE A 44 -3.39 14.15 -4.10
N ASP A 45 -3.17 15.27 -3.47
CA ASP A 45 -3.78 16.53 -3.89
C ASP A 45 -3.41 16.83 -5.35
N ARG A 46 -4.38 17.31 -6.11
CA ARG A 46 -4.18 17.81 -7.47
C ARG A 46 -3.80 16.75 -8.52
N VAL A 47 -4.02 15.47 -8.27
CA VAL A 47 -3.96 14.47 -9.35
C VAL A 47 -5.06 14.82 -10.35
N ALA A 48 -4.65 15.38 -11.49
CA ALA A 48 -5.57 15.79 -12.53
C ALA A 48 -5.46 14.85 -13.73
N GLY A 49 -6.60 14.66 -14.38
CA GLY A 49 -6.73 13.78 -15.51
C GLY A 49 -6.98 12.33 -15.07
N GLY A 50 -7.72 11.61 -15.89
CA GLY A 50 -7.88 10.17 -15.68
C GLY A 50 -6.56 9.44 -15.90
N ALA A 51 -6.33 8.36 -15.17
CA ALA A 51 -5.29 7.42 -15.51
C ALA A 51 -5.62 6.75 -16.87
N SER A 52 -4.59 6.38 -17.63
CA SER A 52 -4.72 5.60 -18.87
C SER A 52 -4.58 4.10 -18.58
N ASP A 53 -4.90 3.27 -19.58
CA ASP A 53 -4.65 1.83 -19.51
C ASP A 53 -3.15 1.51 -19.36
N ARG A 54 -2.28 2.35 -19.91
CA ARG A 54 -0.84 2.24 -19.70
C ARG A 54 -0.46 2.51 -18.24
N ASP A 55 -1.02 3.56 -17.64
CA ASP A 55 -0.80 3.85 -16.22
C ASP A 55 -1.30 2.71 -15.33
N LEU A 56 -2.40 2.06 -15.72
CA LEU A 56 -2.91 0.89 -15.00
C LEU A 56 -1.95 -0.30 -15.10
N ALA A 57 -1.37 -0.55 -16.27
CA ALA A 57 -0.36 -1.59 -16.45
C ALA A 57 0.89 -1.30 -15.60
N ASP A 58 1.42 -0.09 -15.67
CA ASP A 58 2.56 0.36 -14.87
C ASP A 58 2.26 0.24 -13.36
N ALA A 59 1.05 0.62 -12.94
CA ALA A 59 0.59 0.47 -11.56
C ALA A 59 0.50 -0.99 -11.12
N ALA A 60 0.09 -1.90 -12.00
CA ALA A 60 0.00 -3.33 -11.70
C ALA A 60 1.39 -3.96 -11.50
N GLU A 61 2.37 -3.59 -12.32
CA GLU A 61 3.76 -4.04 -12.19
C GLU A 61 4.37 -3.54 -10.87
N LEU A 62 4.27 -2.25 -10.59
CA LEU A 62 4.78 -1.67 -9.36
C LEU A 62 4.13 -2.32 -8.11
N ARG A 63 2.81 -2.51 -8.12
CA ARG A 63 2.09 -3.20 -7.04
C ARG A 63 2.63 -4.60 -6.79
N ALA A 64 2.75 -5.38 -7.86
CA ALA A 64 3.21 -6.76 -7.76
C ALA A 64 4.63 -6.85 -7.19
N ALA A 65 5.54 -5.97 -7.63
CA ALA A 65 6.89 -5.88 -7.09
C ALA A 65 6.90 -5.53 -5.60
N ILE A 66 6.13 -4.50 -5.18
CA ILE A 66 6.05 -4.10 -3.76
C ILE A 66 5.53 -5.26 -2.89
N VAL A 67 4.49 -5.98 -3.34
CA VAL A 67 3.95 -7.14 -2.59
C VAL A 67 5.02 -8.21 -2.40
N ARG A 68 5.72 -8.60 -3.48
CA ARG A 68 6.74 -9.66 -3.42
C ARG A 68 7.92 -9.27 -2.54
N LEU A 69 8.41 -8.04 -2.65
CA LEU A 69 9.50 -7.53 -1.81
C LEU A 69 9.10 -7.47 -0.33
N ALA A 70 7.91 -6.97 -0.02
CA ALA A 70 7.41 -6.92 1.34
C ALA A 70 7.21 -8.34 1.93
N GLN A 71 6.72 -9.28 1.13
CA GLN A 71 6.56 -10.66 1.56
C GLN A 71 7.90 -11.34 1.77
N ALA A 72 8.87 -11.16 0.87
CA ALA A 72 10.22 -11.69 1.00
C ALA A 72 10.90 -11.21 2.29
N GLN A 73 10.71 -9.93 2.64
CA GLN A 73 11.24 -9.38 3.91
C GLN A 73 10.59 -10.02 5.14
N VAL A 74 9.28 -10.28 5.11
CA VAL A 74 8.58 -10.98 6.21
C VAL A 74 9.06 -12.42 6.36
N ASP A 75 9.24 -13.12 5.24
CA ASP A 75 9.61 -14.53 5.21
C ASP A 75 11.12 -14.74 5.41
N GLY A 76 11.93 -13.67 5.36
CA GLY A 76 13.39 -13.75 5.38
C GLY A 76 13.97 -14.44 4.15
N SER A 77 13.24 -14.44 3.04
CA SER A 77 13.66 -15.03 1.77
C SER A 77 14.45 -14.04 0.91
N ALA A 78 15.16 -14.55 -0.09
CA ALA A 78 15.85 -13.70 -1.05
C ALA A 78 14.83 -12.88 -1.87
N VAL A 79 15.19 -11.62 -2.16
CA VAL A 79 14.41 -10.76 -3.04
C VAL A 79 14.81 -11.00 -4.50
N GLU A 80 13.85 -10.94 -5.39
CA GLU A 80 14.11 -11.03 -6.84
C GLU A 80 14.65 -9.69 -7.36
N ALA A 81 15.72 -9.75 -8.16
CA ALA A 81 16.38 -8.55 -8.69
C ALA A 81 15.43 -7.71 -9.55
N ASP A 82 14.58 -8.35 -10.36
CA ASP A 82 13.63 -7.68 -11.24
C ASP A 82 12.59 -6.86 -10.44
N ASP A 83 12.22 -7.31 -9.25
CA ASP A 83 11.31 -6.57 -8.37
C ASP A 83 12.00 -5.33 -7.78
N VAL A 84 13.25 -5.49 -7.38
CA VAL A 84 14.07 -4.37 -6.88
C VAL A 84 14.26 -3.33 -7.99
N ASP A 85 14.59 -3.76 -9.19
CA ASP A 85 14.80 -2.90 -10.36
C ASP A 85 13.50 -2.17 -10.73
N THR A 86 12.36 -2.87 -10.70
CA THR A 86 11.04 -2.28 -10.96
C THR A 86 10.76 -1.14 -9.98
N VAL A 87 10.85 -1.37 -8.68
CA VAL A 87 10.59 -0.32 -7.67
C VAL A 87 11.58 0.83 -7.80
N ASN A 88 12.87 0.55 -8.02
CA ASN A 88 13.90 1.57 -8.19
C ASN A 88 13.68 2.40 -9.45
N LEU A 89 13.24 1.80 -10.57
CA LEU A 89 12.92 2.50 -11.81
C LEU A 89 11.81 3.53 -11.59
N PHE A 90 10.71 3.15 -10.94
CA PHE A 90 9.64 4.09 -10.60
C PHE A 90 10.12 5.16 -9.63
N ALA A 91 10.90 4.81 -8.60
CA ALA A 91 11.43 5.75 -7.62
C ALA A 91 12.41 6.78 -8.22
N ALA A 92 13.11 6.42 -9.30
CA ALA A 92 14.04 7.30 -10.00
C ALA A 92 13.34 8.32 -10.92
N THR A 93 12.05 8.13 -11.24
CA THR A 93 11.30 9.09 -12.04
C THR A 93 10.94 10.34 -11.22
N PRO A 94 10.62 11.50 -11.87
CA PRO A 94 10.19 12.68 -11.14
C PRO A 94 8.91 12.39 -10.33
N ASP A 95 8.96 12.68 -9.04
CA ASP A 95 7.82 12.57 -8.13
C ASP A 95 7.01 13.88 -8.03
N ILE A 96 6.13 13.95 -7.05
CA ILE A 96 5.35 15.17 -6.75
C ILE A 96 6.27 16.16 -6.03
N PRO A 97 6.59 17.30 -6.63
CA PRO A 97 7.46 18.26 -6.00
C PRO A 97 6.81 18.86 -4.75
N PRO A 98 7.54 18.98 -3.62
CA PRO A 98 7.03 19.66 -2.45
C PRO A 98 6.80 21.14 -2.77
N ALA A 99 5.72 21.72 -2.24
CA ALA A 99 5.38 23.11 -2.43
C ALA A 99 4.80 23.73 -1.15
N ILE A 100 5.07 25.01 -0.97
CA ILE A 100 4.45 25.83 0.07
C ILE A 100 3.27 26.57 -0.58
N ASP A 101 2.09 26.49 0.04
CA ASP A 101 0.89 27.19 -0.44
C ASP A 101 0.95 28.69 -0.14
N GLY A 102 0.13 29.48 -0.88
CA GLY A 102 -0.02 30.92 -0.66
C GLY A 102 0.91 31.82 -1.48
N GLY A 103 1.76 31.27 -2.33
CA GLY A 103 2.61 32.05 -3.24
C GLY A 103 1.84 32.65 -4.42
N ASN A 104 2.32 33.78 -4.97
CA ASN A 104 1.72 34.44 -6.15
C ASN A 104 2.11 33.78 -7.49
N ARG A 105 3.08 32.88 -7.48
CA ARG A 105 3.55 32.17 -8.69
C ARG A 105 3.04 30.74 -8.71
N GLN A 106 2.77 30.26 -9.91
CA GLN A 106 2.18 28.92 -10.15
C GLN A 106 3.22 27.76 -10.01
N ALA A 107 4.48 28.05 -9.70
CA ALA A 107 5.49 27.00 -9.53
C ALA A 107 5.02 25.98 -8.48
N GLY A 108 4.98 24.70 -8.84
CA GLY A 108 4.52 23.62 -7.98
C GLY A 108 2.98 23.46 -7.87
N ARG A 109 2.19 24.30 -8.56
CA ARG A 109 0.73 24.20 -8.60
C ARG A 109 0.18 23.46 -9.85
N SER A 110 1.06 22.94 -10.69
CA SER A 110 0.64 22.11 -11.82
C SER A 110 -0.07 20.85 -11.35
N SER A 111 -0.99 20.36 -12.15
CA SER A 111 -1.64 19.07 -11.91
C SER A 111 -0.60 17.96 -11.82
N VAL A 112 -0.77 17.07 -10.84
CA VAL A 112 0.07 15.89 -10.65
C VAL A 112 -0.32 14.84 -11.68
N ARG A 113 0.65 14.30 -12.41
CA ARG A 113 0.44 13.19 -13.35
C ARG A 113 0.48 11.86 -12.60
N THR A 114 -0.23 10.87 -13.11
CA THR A 114 -0.26 9.49 -12.55
C THR A 114 1.15 8.95 -12.28
N GLY A 115 2.07 9.09 -13.26
CA GLY A 115 3.46 8.64 -13.08
C GLY A 115 4.22 9.30 -11.93
N GLN A 116 3.91 10.57 -11.61
CA GLN A 116 4.51 11.24 -10.44
C GLN A 116 3.96 10.68 -9.12
N ALA A 117 2.67 10.35 -9.08
CA ALA A 117 2.06 9.70 -7.92
C ALA A 117 2.63 8.27 -7.73
N LEU A 118 2.79 7.50 -8.81
CA LEU A 118 3.43 6.19 -8.76
C LEU A 118 4.89 6.27 -8.30
N SER A 119 5.63 7.31 -8.74
CA SER A 119 6.99 7.55 -8.24
C SER A 119 7.02 7.85 -6.74
N SER A 120 6.08 8.66 -6.24
CA SER A 120 5.98 8.94 -4.80
C SER A 120 5.67 7.68 -4.00
N ILE A 121 4.80 6.79 -4.52
CA ILE A 121 4.50 5.49 -3.91
C ILE A 121 5.74 4.58 -3.91
N ALA A 122 6.48 4.54 -5.02
CA ALA A 122 7.70 3.74 -5.10
C ALA A 122 8.79 4.24 -4.12
N ARG A 123 8.92 5.54 -3.94
CA ARG A 123 9.85 6.12 -2.95
C ARG A 123 9.44 5.80 -1.52
N ASP A 124 8.14 5.79 -1.22
CA ASP A 124 7.63 5.32 0.07
C ASP A 124 7.99 3.84 0.29
N ALA A 125 7.84 3.00 -0.75
CA ALA A 125 8.24 1.59 -0.70
C ALA A 125 9.75 1.43 -0.46
N VAL A 126 10.60 2.18 -1.17
CA VAL A 126 12.06 2.17 -0.96
C VAL A 126 12.39 2.52 0.48
N HIS A 127 11.81 3.61 1.00
CA HIS A 127 12.03 4.02 2.39
C HIS A 127 11.60 2.95 3.38
N LEU A 128 10.39 2.42 3.20
CA LEU A 128 9.82 1.39 4.07
C LEU A 128 10.66 0.11 4.08
N LEU A 129 11.01 -0.41 2.91
CA LEU A 129 11.76 -1.67 2.77
C LEU A 129 13.20 -1.54 3.25
N SER A 130 13.82 -0.35 3.15
CA SER A 130 15.19 -0.11 3.62
C SER A 130 15.30 0.10 5.13
N GLN A 131 14.23 0.52 5.81
CA GLN A 131 14.27 0.89 7.23
C GLN A 131 13.30 0.07 8.11
N GLY A 132 12.42 -0.70 7.48
CA GLY A 132 11.31 -1.37 8.15
C GLY A 132 11.65 -2.69 8.84
N GLU A 133 12.91 -2.97 9.16
CA GLU A 133 13.30 -4.24 9.78
C GLU A 133 12.44 -4.59 11.01
N GLY A 134 11.79 -5.76 10.96
CA GLY A 134 10.94 -6.28 12.02
C GLY A 134 9.61 -5.56 12.24
N ARG A 135 9.27 -4.54 11.41
CA ARG A 135 7.98 -3.84 11.47
C ARG A 135 7.05 -4.16 10.30
N ILE A 136 7.58 -4.65 9.20
CA ILE A 136 6.78 -5.21 8.12
C ILE A 136 6.38 -6.62 8.53
N ARG A 137 5.08 -6.90 8.57
CA ARG A 137 4.52 -8.15 9.10
C ARG A 137 3.40 -8.67 8.21
N SER A 138 3.26 -9.98 8.14
CA SER A 138 2.07 -10.64 7.60
C SER A 138 0.96 -10.73 8.63
N CYS A 139 -0.27 -10.76 8.17
CA CYS A 139 -1.43 -11.02 9.02
C CYS A 139 -1.40 -12.47 9.54
N ASP A 140 -1.58 -12.65 10.84
CA ASP A 140 -1.57 -13.97 11.51
C ASP A 140 -2.83 -14.84 11.20
N ALA A 141 -3.74 -14.39 10.36
CA ALA A 141 -4.89 -15.20 9.97
C ALA A 141 -4.51 -16.17 8.85
N ASP A 142 -4.79 -17.48 9.02
CA ASP A 142 -4.40 -18.57 8.12
C ASP A 142 -4.84 -18.35 6.67
N ASP A 143 -5.94 -17.63 6.48
CA ASP A 143 -6.57 -17.33 5.19
C ASP A 143 -6.34 -15.88 4.72
N CYS A 144 -5.31 -15.20 5.24
CA CYS A 144 -4.99 -13.81 4.93
C CYS A 144 -3.53 -13.67 4.52
N ARG A 145 -3.30 -12.97 3.40
CA ARG A 145 -1.95 -12.71 2.88
C ARG A 145 -1.60 -11.22 2.86
N PHE A 146 -2.33 -10.42 3.63
CA PHE A 146 -2.05 -8.99 3.72
C PHE A 146 -0.81 -8.74 4.55
N VAL A 147 0.09 -7.93 3.99
CA VAL A 147 1.27 -7.39 4.65
C VAL A 147 0.96 -5.97 5.13
N PHE A 148 1.47 -5.58 6.29
CA PHE A 148 1.30 -4.25 6.87
C PHE A 148 2.56 -3.83 7.62
N TYR A 149 2.71 -2.52 7.81
CA TYR A 149 3.72 -1.93 8.68
C TYR A 149 3.14 -1.71 10.08
N ASP A 150 3.81 -2.21 11.09
CA ASP A 150 3.39 -2.06 12.48
C ASP A 150 3.93 -0.75 13.07
N GLU A 151 3.13 0.30 13.02
CA GLU A 151 3.44 1.59 13.62
C GLU A 151 3.24 1.61 15.14
N SER A 152 2.73 0.52 15.73
CA SER A 152 2.47 0.48 17.16
C SER A 152 3.76 0.63 17.96
N ARG A 153 3.67 1.31 19.11
CA ARG A 153 4.82 1.52 19.99
C ARG A 153 5.46 0.20 20.44
N THR A 154 4.66 -0.83 20.62
CA THR A 154 5.08 -2.14 21.15
C THR A 154 5.43 -3.15 20.06
N ASN A 155 5.29 -2.79 18.78
CA ASN A 155 5.55 -3.67 17.64
C ASN A 155 4.92 -5.08 17.81
N ASN A 156 3.63 -5.12 18.15
CA ASN A 156 2.93 -6.38 18.44
C ASN A 156 1.61 -6.56 17.69
N ARG A 157 1.36 -5.76 16.65
CA ARG A 157 0.19 -5.91 15.79
C ARG A 157 0.24 -7.26 15.07
N ARG A 158 -0.82 -8.04 15.21
CA ARG A 158 -0.94 -9.39 14.65
C ARG A 158 -1.86 -9.46 13.43
N TRP A 159 -2.79 -8.53 13.30
CA TRP A 159 -3.87 -8.59 12.32
C TRP A 159 -3.82 -7.39 11.38
N CYS A 160 -4.03 -7.64 10.09
CA CYS A 160 -4.16 -6.56 9.11
C CYS A 160 -5.35 -5.63 9.45
N SER A 161 -6.41 -6.19 10.04
CA SER A 161 -7.56 -5.45 10.56
C SER A 161 -8.17 -6.18 11.76
N MET A 162 -8.46 -5.44 12.82
CA MET A 162 -9.20 -5.99 13.97
C MET A 162 -10.65 -6.33 13.59
N GLN A 163 -11.29 -5.51 12.75
CA GLN A 163 -12.67 -5.73 12.32
C GLN A 163 -12.85 -7.04 11.54
N ARG A 164 -11.86 -7.40 10.71
CA ARG A 164 -11.90 -8.61 9.88
C ARG A 164 -11.15 -9.76 10.54
N CYS A 165 -9.84 -9.76 10.48
CA CYS A 165 -9.02 -10.90 10.87
C CYS A 165 -8.96 -11.10 12.38
N GLY A 166 -8.88 -10.03 13.17
CA GLY A 166 -8.86 -10.11 14.63
C GLY A 166 -10.16 -10.67 15.20
N ASN A 167 -11.31 -10.21 14.72
CA ASN A 167 -12.60 -10.73 15.18
C ASN A 167 -12.83 -12.19 14.76
N ARG A 168 -12.45 -12.57 13.52
CA ARG A 168 -12.51 -13.98 13.07
C ARG A 168 -11.65 -14.89 13.96
N ALA A 169 -10.45 -14.46 14.30
CA ALA A 169 -9.57 -15.22 15.19
C ALA A 169 -10.16 -15.40 16.59
N LYS A 170 -10.78 -14.35 17.16
CA LYS A 170 -11.48 -14.43 18.45
C LYS A 170 -12.63 -15.44 18.42
N VAL A 171 -13.46 -15.39 17.37
CA VAL A 171 -14.60 -16.33 17.20
C VAL A 171 -14.11 -17.77 17.07
N ARG A 172 -13.04 -18.02 16.28
CA ARG A 172 -12.44 -19.35 16.16
C ARG A 172 -11.93 -19.86 17.51
N ALA A 173 -11.21 -19.04 18.26
CA ALA A 173 -10.69 -19.39 19.58
C ALA A 173 -11.82 -19.70 20.59
N PHE A 174 -12.91 -18.94 20.58
CA PHE A 174 -14.07 -19.18 21.42
C PHE A 174 -14.72 -20.55 21.11
N ARG A 175 -15.00 -20.81 19.82
CA ARG A 175 -15.59 -22.10 19.40
C ARG A 175 -14.70 -23.31 19.67
N ALA A 176 -13.39 -23.15 19.65
CA ALA A 176 -12.46 -24.23 20.01
C ALA A 176 -12.55 -24.58 21.50
N LYS A 177 -12.71 -23.56 22.37
CA LYS A 177 -12.87 -23.78 23.83
C LYS A 177 -14.20 -24.44 24.20
N GLU A 178 -15.28 -24.21 23.44
CA GLU A 178 -16.57 -24.86 23.71
C GLU A 178 -16.60 -26.36 23.32
N LYS A 179 -15.64 -26.81 22.50
CA LYS A 179 -15.53 -28.18 22.04
C LYS A 179 -14.54 -29.04 22.84
N SER A 180 -13.83 -28.44 23.78
CA SER A 180 -12.85 -29.08 24.68
C SER A 180 -13.44 -29.29 26.07
#